data_82b311b92cc1932cf4a7ba1a418c1ad1
#
_entry.id   82b311b92cc1932cf4a7ba1a418c1ad1
#
_cell.length_a   1.000
_cell.length_b   1.000
_cell.length_c   1.000
_cell.angle_alpha   90.00
_cell.angle_beta   90.00
_cell.angle_gamma   90.00
#
_symmetry.space_group_name_H-M   'P 1'
#
loop_
_entity.id
_entity.type
_entity.pdbx_description
1 polymer ?
#
loop_
_entity_poly.entity_id
_entity_poly.type
_entity_poly.pdbx_seq_one_letter_code
_entity_poly.pdbx_strand_id
1 'polypeptide(L)'
;MEEKLINRIRKFMRTPLFVAVVFLFIFSFNANICSQQATVDTNKVLSPEERHSAAMQLVSMFVERYHYSPKEVDDSLSNWIYNDYLKSLDFQRMYFLQTDIDQFEKYRFVFDQNLSTGNLIPPFDIFNVYKERLSNRVKFAIDVLDKPLDLTKNEEIDLDREKAKYSANEKDLNTIWLK
;
A
#
# COMPACT_ATOMS: atom_id res chain seq x y z
N MET A 1 -10.97 52.74 -30.57
CA MET A 1 -10.23 51.70 -31.30
C MET A 1 -10.43 50.30 -30.65
N GLU A 2 -10.46 50.24 -29.34
CA GLU A 2 -10.60 49.01 -28.54
C GLU A 2 -11.93 48.28 -28.75
N GLU A 3 -13.04 48.96 -28.82
CA GLU A 3 -14.37 48.36 -28.93
C GLU A 3 -14.58 47.59 -30.25
N LYS A 4 -13.97 48.04 -31.35
CA LYS A 4 -13.98 47.32 -32.63
C LYS A 4 -13.14 46.05 -32.59
N LEU A 5 -12.06 46.03 -31.80
CA LEU A 5 -11.21 44.86 -31.61
C LEU A 5 -11.94 43.79 -30.79
N ILE A 6 -12.58 44.19 -29.69
CA ILE A 6 -13.36 43.31 -28.81
C ILE A 6 -14.51 42.64 -29.57
N ASN A 7 -15.22 43.41 -30.41
CA ASN A 7 -16.31 42.85 -31.20
C ASN A 7 -15.83 41.91 -32.32
N ARG A 8 -14.63 42.11 -32.88
CA ARG A 8 -14.01 41.14 -33.82
C ARG A 8 -13.62 39.85 -33.15
N ILE A 9 -13.03 39.91 -31.96
CA ILE A 9 -12.66 38.72 -31.17
C ILE A 9 -13.91 37.92 -30.77
N ARG A 10 -14.96 38.61 -30.31
CA ARG A 10 -16.24 37.98 -29.94
C ARG A 10 -16.94 37.30 -31.13
N LYS A 11 -16.82 37.87 -32.34
CA LYS A 11 -17.35 37.30 -33.56
C LYS A 11 -16.54 36.08 -34.02
N PHE A 12 -15.22 36.11 -33.86
CA PHE A 12 -14.33 34.99 -34.19
C PHE A 12 -14.54 33.78 -33.24
N MET A 13 -14.73 34.03 -31.94
CA MET A 13 -15.04 32.96 -30.97
C MET A 13 -16.42 32.28 -31.18
N ARG A 14 -17.32 32.95 -31.94
CA ARG A 14 -18.66 32.38 -32.27
C ARG A 14 -18.70 31.64 -33.61
N THR A 15 -17.61 31.55 -34.34
CA THR A 15 -17.56 30.78 -35.57
C THR A 15 -17.51 29.28 -35.26
N PRO A 16 -18.30 28.43 -35.99
CA PRO A 16 -18.30 26.98 -35.76
C PRO A 16 -16.90 26.39 -35.95
N LEU A 17 -16.06 27.03 -36.76
CA LEU A 17 -14.65 26.66 -36.94
C LEU A 17 -13.82 26.80 -35.66
N PHE A 18 -13.99 27.90 -34.89
CA PHE A 18 -13.28 28.09 -33.63
C PHE A 18 -13.71 27.06 -32.59
N VAL A 19 -15.01 26.78 -32.48
CA VAL A 19 -15.53 25.75 -31.59
C VAL A 19 -14.99 24.37 -31.98
N ALA A 20 -14.94 24.04 -33.27
CA ALA A 20 -14.39 22.79 -33.78
C ALA A 20 -12.88 22.66 -33.46
N VAL A 21 -12.09 23.72 -33.61
CA VAL A 21 -10.66 23.72 -33.28
C VAL A 21 -10.44 23.55 -31.79
N VAL A 22 -11.21 24.21 -30.93
CA VAL A 22 -11.15 24.04 -29.48
C VAL A 22 -11.52 22.60 -29.06
N PHE A 23 -12.58 22.04 -29.69
CA PHE A 23 -12.96 20.65 -29.45
C PHE A 23 -11.87 19.66 -29.90
N LEU A 24 -11.24 19.88 -31.05
CA LEU A 24 -10.10 19.09 -31.53
C LEU A 24 -8.91 19.17 -30.58
N PHE A 25 -8.63 20.34 -30.02
CA PHE A 25 -7.55 20.54 -29.06
C PHE A 25 -7.82 19.84 -27.73
N ILE A 26 -9.05 19.90 -27.21
CA ILE A 26 -9.47 19.20 -26.00
C ILE A 26 -9.43 17.67 -26.21
N PHE A 27 -9.83 17.19 -27.40
CA PHE A 27 -9.80 15.74 -27.72
C PHE A 27 -8.38 15.24 -27.93
N SER A 28 -7.47 16.03 -28.46
CA SER A 28 -6.05 15.68 -28.63
C SER A 28 -5.30 15.59 -27.29
N PHE A 29 -5.71 16.34 -26.27
CA PHE A 29 -5.10 16.31 -24.94
C PHE A 29 -5.44 15.04 -24.15
N ASN A 30 -6.59 14.39 -24.46
CA ASN A 30 -6.98 13.17 -23.78
C ASN A 30 -6.31 11.88 -24.30
N ALA A 31 -5.59 11.95 -25.43
CA ALA A 31 -4.97 10.78 -26.04
C ALA A 31 -3.63 10.35 -25.40
N ASN A 32 -3.07 11.15 -24.49
CA ASN A 32 -1.76 10.87 -23.87
C ASN A 32 -1.82 10.52 -22.39
N ILE A 33 -3.00 10.22 -21.82
CA ILE A 33 -3.07 9.49 -20.55
C ILE A 33 -2.90 7.99 -20.88
N CYS A 34 -1.80 7.67 -21.52
CA CYS A 34 -1.24 6.33 -21.47
C CYS A 34 -0.74 6.17 -20.04
N SER A 35 -1.50 5.44 -19.24
CA SER A 35 -1.07 4.94 -17.95
C SER A 35 0.32 4.34 -18.15
N GLN A 36 1.38 5.03 -17.72
CA GLN A 36 2.63 4.36 -17.44
C GLN A 36 2.31 3.35 -16.35
N GLN A 37 2.00 2.13 -16.77
CA GLN A 37 2.06 0.99 -15.88
C GLN A 37 3.52 0.91 -15.44
N ALA A 38 3.80 1.52 -14.30
CA ALA A 38 5.03 1.24 -13.60
C ALA A 38 5.01 -0.28 -13.36
N THR A 39 5.81 -1.00 -14.11
CA THR A 39 6.05 -2.42 -13.86
C THR A 39 6.77 -2.48 -12.52
N VAL A 40 5.99 -2.63 -11.45
CA VAL A 40 6.53 -2.86 -10.13
C VAL A 40 7.18 -4.23 -10.17
N ASP A 41 8.50 -4.26 -10.15
CA ASP A 41 9.23 -5.51 -9.98
C ASP A 41 8.95 -6.06 -8.58
N THR A 42 7.98 -6.96 -8.51
CA THR A 42 7.56 -7.59 -7.26
C THR A 42 8.66 -8.50 -6.68
N ASN A 43 9.67 -8.88 -7.47
CA ASN A 43 10.75 -9.74 -7.02
C ASN A 43 11.91 -8.94 -6.39
N LYS A 44 11.96 -7.62 -6.57
CA LYS A 44 13.01 -6.79 -5.97
C LYS A 44 12.89 -6.80 -4.45
N VAL A 45 13.88 -7.34 -3.76
CA VAL A 45 13.99 -7.20 -2.30
C VAL A 45 14.24 -5.72 -1.97
N LEU A 46 13.41 -5.16 -1.13
CA LEU A 46 13.57 -3.78 -0.68
C LEU A 46 14.51 -3.73 0.52
N SER A 47 15.36 -2.73 0.54
CA SER A 47 16.27 -2.44 1.66
C SER A 47 16.19 -0.95 2.03
N PRO A 48 16.44 -0.62 3.30
CA PRO A 48 16.48 0.78 3.72
C PRO A 48 17.63 1.51 3.02
N GLU A 49 17.39 2.76 2.65
CA GLU A 49 18.39 3.70 2.17
C GLU A 49 18.82 4.61 3.32
N GLU A 50 19.99 5.20 3.24
CA GLU A 50 20.55 6.11 4.27
C GLU A 50 19.59 7.27 4.61
N ARG A 51 18.91 7.82 3.60
CA ARG A 51 17.91 8.88 3.79
C ARG A 51 16.72 8.44 4.66
N HIS A 52 16.34 7.15 4.62
CA HIS A 52 15.25 6.63 5.43
C HIS A 52 15.65 6.57 6.91
N SER A 53 16.88 6.13 7.21
CA SER A 53 17.43 6.11 8.56
C SER A 53 17.56 7.51 9.14
N ALA A 54 18.04 8.47 8.36
CA ALA A 54 18.12 9.88 8.75
C ALA A 54 16.74 10.48 9.04
N ALA A 55 15.75 10.21 8.18
CA ALA A 55 14.38 10.67 8.39
C ALA A 55 13.77 10.08 9.67
N MET A 56 13.99 8.79 9.94
CA MET A 56 13.51 8.13 11.15
C MET A 56 14.09 8.74 12.41
N GLN A 57 15.40 8.95 12.47
CA GLN A 57 16.07 9.59 13.60
C GLN A 57 15.54 11.01 13.84
N LEU A 58 15.31 11.77 12.77
CA LEU A 58 14.74 13.11 12.87
C LEU A 58 13.33 13.07 13.48
N VAL A 59 12.46 12.18 12.99
CA VAL A 59 11.10 11.99 13.52
C VAL A 59 11.14 11.57 14.98
N SER A 60 11.99 10.61 15.35
CA SER A 60 12.18 10.17 16.75
C SER A 60 12.54 11.34 17.66
N MET A 61 13.52 12.14 17.25
CA MET A 61 13.94 13.34 17.99
C MET A 61 12.79 14.35 18.16
N PHE A 62 11.96 14.55 17.13
CA PHE A 62 10.81 15.45 17.23
C PHE A 62 9.75 14.91 18.18
N VAL A 63 9.45 13.62 18.12
CA VAL A 63 8.49 12.98 19.04
C VAL A 63 8.96 13.08 20.48
N GLU A 64 10.21 12.76 20.78
CA GLU A 64 10.77 12.84 22.13
C GLU A 64 10.71 14.26 22.70
N ARG A 65 10.98 15.29 21.89
CA ARG A 65 11.10 16.68 22.36
C ARG A 65 9.79 17.45 22.37
N TYR A 66 8.91 17.19 21.43
CA TYR A 66 7.76 18.08 21.15
C TYR A 66 6.40 17.39 21.24
N HIS A 67 6.37 16.06 21.51
CA HIS A 67 5.09 15.39 21.69
C HIS A 67 4.42 15.90 22.98
N TYR A 68 3.13 16.28 22.87
CA TYR A 68 2.36 16.87 24.00
C TYR A 68 2.21 15.93 25.20
N SER A 69 2.32 14.63 24.99
CA SER A 69 2.31 13.61 26.03
C SER A 69 3.60 12.79 25.91
N PRO A 70 4.62 13.09 26.73
CA PRO A 70 5.85 12.30 26.72
C PRO A 70 5.54 10.85 27.04
N LYS A 71 5.87 9.95 26.11
CA LYS A 71 5.86 8.51 26.34
C LYS A 71 7.29 8.03 26.42
N GLU A 72 7.56 7.16 27.35
CA GLU A 72 8.84 6.46 27.38
C GLU A 72 8.98 5.60 26.13
N VAL A 73 10.18 5.62 25.54
CA VAL A 73 10.55 4.77 24.41
C VAL A 73 11.08 3.48 25.03
N ASP A 74 10.18 2.52 25.20
CA ASP A 74 10.41 1.27 25.92
C ASP A 74 9.85 0.05 25.18
N ASP A 75 9.98 -1.13 25.77
CA ASP A 75 9.44 -2.38 25.26
C ASP A 75 7.92 -2.34 25.02
N SER A 76 7.19 -1.54 25.78
CA SER A 76 5.73 -1.38 25.60
C SER A 76 5.42 -0.65 24.30
N LEU A 77 6.15 0.43 24.01
CA LEU A 77 6.07 1.15 22.75
C LEU A 77 6.53 0.26 21.58
N SER A 78 7.63 -0.47 21.75
CA SER A 78 8.14 -1.42 20.76
C SER A 78 7.09 -2.48 20.41
N ASN A 79 6.49 -3.11 21.41
CA ASN A 79 5.43 -4.09 21.22
C ASN A 79 4.18 -3.48 20.52
N TRP A 80 3.82 -2.25 20.86
CA TRP A 80 2.72 -1.57 20.22
C TRP A 80 3.01 -1.30 18.73
N ILE A 81 4.20 -0.76 18.42
CA ILE A 81 4.63 -0.51 17.03
C ILE A 81 4.63 -1.81 16.22
N TYR A 82 5.18 -2.90 16.78
CA TYR A 82 5.22 -4.20 16.13
C TYR A 82 3.82 -4.70 15.77
N ASN A 83 2.89 -4.70 16.72
CA ASN A 83 1.53 -5.19 16.50
C ASN A 83 0.76 -4.30 15.53
N ASP A 84 0.90 -2.97 15.63
CA ASP A 84 0.24 -2.01 14.74
C ASP A 84 0.77 -2.12 13.31
N TYR A 85 2.06 -2.34 13.15
CA TYR A 85 2.68 -2.56 11.84
C TYR A 85 2.17 -3.84 11.16
N LEU A 86 2.14 -4.97 11.87
CA LEU A 86 1.58 -6.21 11.34
C LEU A 86 0.10 -6.04 10.99
N LYS A 87 -0.66 -5.38 11.85
CA LYS A 87 -2.07 -5.06 11.59
C LYS A 87 -2.25 -4.16 10.37
N SER A 88 -1.38 -3.18 10.16
CA SER A 88 -1.44 -2.30 8.99
C SER A 88 -1.19 -3.01 7.67
N LEU A 89 -0.37 -4.07 7.68
CA LEU A 89 -0.07 -4.89 6.50
C LEU A 89 -1.13 -5.96 6.25
N ASP A 90 -1.62 -6.62 7.30
CA ASP A 90 -2.55 -7.75 7.17
C ASP A 90 -3.66 -7.71 8.24
N PHE A 91 -4.50 -6.67 8.15
CA PHE A 91 -5.62 -6.46 9.08
C PHE A 91 -6.56 -7.65 9.18
N GLN A 92 -6.87 -8.29 8.05
CA GLN A 92 -7.81 -9.41 7.95
C GLN A 92 -7.15 -10.79 8.10
N ARG A 93 -5.83 -10.83 8.34
CA ARG A 93 -5.05 -12.08 8.46
C ARG A 93 -5.25 -13.04 7.29
N MET A 94 -5.12 -12.48 6.07
CA MET A 94 -5.33 -13.16 4.81
C MET A 94 -4.06 -13.32 3.96
N TYR A 95 -2.93 -12.79 4.42
CA TYR A 95 -1.67 -12.84 3.69
C TYR A 95 -0.60 -13.63 4.43
N PHE A 96 -0.31 -13.28 5.68
CA PHE A 96 0.71 -13.95 6.49
C PHE A 96 0.27 -15.35 6.93
N LEU A 97 1.25 -16.23 7.06
CA LEU A 97 1.12 -17.52 7.73
C LEU A 97 1.55 -17.39 9.20
N GLN A 98 1.13 -18.32 10.04
CA GLN A 98 1.59 -18.37 11.44
C GLN A 98 3.11 -18.48 11.52
N THR A 99 3.74 -19.22 10.62
CA THR A 99 5.21 -19.35 10.55
C THR A 99 5.92 -18.05 10.28
N ASP A 100 5.30 -17.12 9.53
CA ASP A 100 5.87 -15.78 9.28
C ASP A 100 5.84 -14.97 10.58
N ILE A 101 4.70 -14.98 11.29
CA ILE A 101 4.54 -14.31 12.57
C ILE A 101 5.54 -14.82 13.60
N ASP A 102 5.72 -16.13 13.68
CA ASP A 102 6.70 -16.76 14.59
C ASP A 102 8.13 -16.29 14.27
N GLN A 103 8.48 -16.12 12.99
CA GLN A 103 9.78 -15.56 12.57
C GLN A 103 9.94 -14.08 12.93
N PHE A 104 8.85 -13.32 12.95
CA PHE A 104 8.87 -11.89 13.27
C PHE A 104 8.93 -11.61 14.77
N GLU A 105 8.61 -12.59 15.64
CA GLU A 105 8.64 -12.41 17.11
C GLU A 105 9.97 -11.87 17.63
N LYS A 106 11.09 -12.20 16.98
CA LYS A 106 12.42 -11.65 17.30
C LYS A 106 12.51 -10.12 17.19
N TYR A 107 11.56 -9.50 16.47
CA TYR A 107 11.53 -8.05 16.27
C TYR A 107 10.61 -7.30 17.25
N ARG A 108 9.80 -8.03 18.05
CA ARG A 108 8.77 -7.45 18.91
C ARG A 108 9.27 -6.37 19.86
N PHE A 109 10.47 -6.54 20.40
CA PHE A 109 11.05 -5.67 21.44
C PHE A 109 12.33 -4.96 21.02
N VAL A 110 12.47 -4.67 19.71
CA VAL A 110 13.66 -3.96 19.19
C VAL A 110 13.32 -2.65 18.49
N PHE A 111 12.03 -2.32 18.32
CA PHE A 111 11.62 -1.11 17.61
C PHE A 111 11.98 0.17 18.38
N ASP A 112 11.96 0.16 19.71
CA ASP A 112 12.40 1.26 20.56
C ASP A 112 13.87 1.65 20.30
N GLN A 113 14.77 0.67 20.30
CA GLN A 113 16.19 0.88 19.98
C GLN A 113 16.37 1.29 18.50
N ASN A 114 15.57 0.71 17.61
CA ASN A 114 15.63 1.01 16.19
C ASN A 114 15.20 2.45 15.86
N LEU A 115 14.26 3.01 16.61
CA LEU A 115 13.85 4.41 16.48
C LEU A 115 15.05 5.36 16.67
N SER A 116 15.84 5.16 17.72
CA SER A 116 16.99 6.01 18.06
C SER A 116 18.18 5.78 17.13
N THR A 117 18.43 4.54 16.72
CA THR A 117 19.56 4.18 15.84
C THR A 117 19.29 4.39 14.35
N GLY A 118 18.02 4.54 13.96
CA GLY A 118 17.62 4.60 12.55
C GLY A 118 17.72 3.25 11.84
N ASN A 119 17.69 2.13 12.58
CA ASN A 119 17.73 0.79 12.00
C ASN A 119 16.34 0.38 11.47
N LEU A 120 16.19 0.36 10.16
CA LEU A 120 14.94 -0.01 9.47
C LEU A 120 14.96 -1.44 8.91
N ILE A 121 15.96 -2.27 9.25
CA ILE A 121 16.02 -3.67 8.78
C ILE A 121 14.76 -4.44 9.17
N PRO A 122 14.29 -4.44 10.45
CA PRO A 122 13.12 -5.21 10.84
C PRO A 122 11.84 -4.89 10.06
N PRO A 123 11.41 -3.63 9.90
CA PRO A 123 10.22 -3.34 9.12
C PRO A 123 10.38 -3.68 7.62
N PHE A 124 11.57 -3.55 7.04
CA PHE A 124 11.81 -3.95 5.67
C PHE A 124 11.78 -5.46 5.48
N ASP A 125 12.29 -6.24 6.43
CA ASP A 125 12.22 -7.71 6.39
C ASP A 125 10.77 -8.18 6.42
N ILE A 126 9.97 -7.66 7.35
CA ILE A 126 8.53 -7.96 7.44
C ILE A 126 7.82 -7.58 6.14
N PHE A 127 8.11 -6.38 5.60
CA PHE A 127 7.47 -5.91 4.37
C PHE A 127 7.86 -6.75 3.14
N ASN A 128 9.09 -7.23 3.05
CA ASN A 128 9.51 -8.10 1.94
C ASN A 128 8.75 -9.44 1.97
N VAL A 129 8.56 -10.03 3.14
CA VAL A 129 7.73 -11.23 3.30
C VAL A 129 6.28 -10.95 2.92
N TYR A 130 5.70 -9.83 3.39
CA TYR A 130 4.36 -9.41 3.00
C TYR A 130 4.21 -9.29 1.48
N LYS A 131 5.17 -8.65 0.82
CA LYS A 131 5.19 -8.46 -0.63
C LYS A 131 5.21 -9.80 -1.38
N GLU A 132 6.00 -10.76 -0.91
CA GLU A 132 6.03 -12.11 -1.45
C GLU A 132 4.69 -12.82 -1.27
N ARG A 133 4.12 -12.78 -0.06
CA ARG A 133 2.80 -13.35 0.24
C ARG A 133 1.71 -12.74 -0.62
N LEU A 134 1.67 -11.41 -0.74
CA LEU A 134 0.74 -10.69 -1.61
C LEU A 134 0.88 -11.15 -3.07
N SER A 135 2.09 -11.24 -3.60
CA SER A 135 2.34 -11.71 -4.97
C SER A 135 1.80 -13.14 -5.18
N ASN A 136 2.03 -14.04 -4.22
CA ASN A 136 1.54 -15.40 -4.27
C ASN A 136 0.00 -15.46 -4.21
N ARG A 137 -0.63 -14.60 -3.40
CA ARG A 137 -2.10 -14.51 -3.32
C ARG A 137 -2.71 -13.99 -4.61
N VAL A 138 -2.11 -12.96 -5.23
CA VAL A 138 -2.57 -12.44 -6.53
C VAL A 138 -2.49 -13.54 -7.61
N LYS A 139 -1.38 -14.27 -7.69
CA LYS A 139 -1.24 -15.38 -8.63
C LYS A 139 -2.30 -16.45 -8.38
N PHE A 140 -2.48 -16.86 -7.12
CA PHE A 140 -3.49 -17.84 -6.74
C PHE A 140 -4.90 -17.37 -7.14
N ALA A 141 -5.27 -16.13 -6.89
CA ALA A 141 -6.57 -15.59 -7.25
C ALA A 141 -6.79 -15.61 -8.78
N ILE A 142 -5.79 -15.23 -9.57
CA ILE A 142 -5.86 -15.31 -11.03
C ILE A 142 -6.06 -16.76 -11.47
N ASP A 143 -5.26 -17.70 -10.96
CA ASP A 143 -5.36 -19.13 -11.29
C ASP A 143 -6.74 -19.74 -10.94
N VAL A 144 -7.38 -19.21 -9.92
CA VAL A 144 -8.75 -19.63 -9.52
C VAL A 144 -9.78 -19.05 -10.47
N LEU A 145 -9.66 -17.76 -10.83
CA LEU A 145 -10.61 -17.08 -11.70
C LEU A 145 -10.58 -17.59 -13.16
N ASP A 146 -9.45 -18.16 -13.57
CA ASP A 146 -9.31 -18.79 -14.89
C ASP A 146 -10.07 -20.14 -15.00
N LYS A 147 -10.64 -20.64 -13.89
CA LYS A 147 -11.39 -21.90 -13.83
C LYS A 147 -12.87 -21.63 -13.60
N PRO A 148 -13.76 -22.53 -14.07
CA PRO A 148 -15.17 -22.43 -13.73
C PRO A 148 -15.37 -22.50 -12.21
N LEU A 149 -16.00 -21.48 -11.63
CA LEU A 149 -16.35 -21.45 -10.22
C LEU A 149 -17.72 -22.11 -10.03
N ASP A 150 -17.82 -23.01 -9.04
CA ASP A 150 -19.08 -23.59 -8.62
C ASP A 150 -19.77 -22.68 -7.59
N LEU A 151 -20.62 -21.78 -8.09
CA LEU A 151 -21.40 -20.84 -7.29
C LEU A 151 -22.66 -21.48 -6.65
N THR A 152 -22.87 -22.77 -6.81
CA THR A 152 -24.05 -23.47 -6.23
C THR A 152 -23.78 -23.94 -4.80
N LYS A 153 -22.52 -23.91 -4.36
CA LYS A 153 -22.14 -24.29 -2.99
C LYS A 153 -22.61 -23.23 -2.00
N ASN A 154 -23.26 -23.71 -0.94
CA ASN A 154 -23.61 -22.85 0.19
C ASN A 154 -22.43 -22.81 1.16
N GLU A 155 -21.58 -21.82 1.01
CA GLU A 155 -20.39 -21.61 1.85
C GLU A 155 -20.52 -20.28 2.59
N GLU A 156 -19.98 -20.24 3.80
CA GLU A 156 -19.94 -19.03 4.63
C GLU A 156 -18.51 -18.55 4.78
N ILE A 157 -18.30 -17.23 4.75
CA ILE A 157 -17.04 -16.58 5.08
C ILE A 157 -17.28 -15.54 6.17
N ASP A 158 -16.42 -15.56 7.18
CA ASP A 158 -16.35 -14.49 8.17
C ASP A 158 -15.58 -13.32 7.56
N LEU A 159 -16.24 -12.17 7.45
CA LEU A 159 -15.66 -10.94 6.90
C LEU A 159 -14.91 -10.12 7.95
N ASP A 160 -15.17 -10.34 9.25
CA ASP A 160 -14.42 -9.72 10.34
C ASP A 160 -13.36 -10.66 10.88
N ARG A 161 -12.21 -10.65 10.22
CA ARG A 161 -11.11 -11.54 10.54
C ARG A 161 -10.00 -10.91 11.38
N GLU A 162 -10.20 -9.70 11.89
CA GLU A 162 -9.19 -8.98 12.70
C GLU A 162 -8.63 -9.82 13.84
N LYS A 163 -9.50 -10.62 14.49
CA LYS A 163 -9.14 -11.49 15.62
C LYS A 163 -9.00 -12.97 15.26
N ALA A 164 -9.09 -13.33 13.97
CA ALA A 164 -8.92 -14.70 13.54
C ALA A 164 -7.47 -15.16 13.80
N LYS A 165 -7.23 -16.47 13.83
CA LYS A 165 -5.86 -17.00 13.86
C LYS A 165 -5.23 -16.88 12.47
N TYR A 166 -3.93 -16.67 12.41
CA TYR A 166 -3.18 -16.79 11.16
C TYR A 166 -3.25 -18.25 10.66
N SER A 167 -3.30 -18.43 9.35
CA SER A 167 -3.35 -19.77 8.76
C SER A 167 -2.04 -20.52 9.03
N ALA A 168 -2.13 -21.78 9.42
CA ALA A 168 -0.95 -22.58 9.72
C ALA A 168 -0.10 -22.88 8.48
N ASN A 169 -0.74 -22.95 7.31
CA ASN A 169 -0.09 -23.30 6.04
C ASN A 169 -0.86 -22.71 4.84
N GLU A 170 -0.25 -22.83 3.66
CA GLU A 170 -0.82 -22.33 2.40
C GLU A 170 -2.18 -22.98 2.05
N LYS A 171 -2.37 -24.25 2.39
CA LYS A 171 -3.63 -24.96 2.08
C LYS A 171 -4.81 -24.37 2.85
N ASP A 172 -4.60 -24.08 4.14
CA ASP A 172 -5.63 -23.47 4.98
C ASP A 172 -5.94 -22.05 4.50
N LEU A 173 -4.90 -21.30 4.13
CA LEU A 173 -5.03 -19.95 3.57
C LEU A 173 -5.77 -19.97 2.22
N ASN A 174 -5.46 -20.93 1.34
CA ASN A 174 -6.17 -21.12 0.06
C ASN A 174 -7.66 -21.39 0.27
N THR A 175 -8.02 -22.15 1.31
CA THR A 175 -9.43 -22.44 1.63
C THR A 175 -10.20 -21.15 1.98
N ILE A 176 -9.55 -20.20 2.65
CA ILE A 176 -10.15 -18.90 2.97
C ILE A 176 -10.35 -18.07 1.69
N TRP A 177 -9.36 -18.07 0.79
CA TRP A 177 -9.39 -17.30 -0.46
C TRP A 177 -10.33 -17.88 -1.52
N LEU A 178 -10.75 -19.14 -1.39
CA LEU A 178 -11.72 -19.81 -2.30
C LEU A 178 -13.17 -19.49 -1.96
N LYS A 179 -13.44 -18.92 -0.80
CA LYS A 179 -14.77 -18.52 -0.34
C LYS A 179 -15.06 -17.07 -0.66
#